data_c26a6b9a4c564e66714d1ffa40cf6764
#
_entry.id   c26a6b9a4c564e66714d1ffa40cf6764
#
_cell.length_a   1.000
_cell.length_b   1.000
_cell.length_c   1.000
_cell.angle_alpha   90.00
_cell.angle_beta   90.00
_cell.angle_gamma   90.00
#
_symmetry.space_group_name_H-M   'P 1'
#
loop_
_entity.id
_entity.type
_entity.pdbx_description
1 polymer ?
#
loop_
_entity_poly.entity_id
_entity_poly.type
_entity_poly.pdbx_seq_one_letter_code
_entity_poly.pdbx_strand_id
1 'polypeptide(L)'
;MIFASLIREWKELSRFRALEPRLRSIVFYAEDSSSWTYFEPMVRELTGALGKQICYVTSSKDDQILDLHEESIRTFCIGSGTVRTAFFLSLEADVMVMTMPDLGTLHIKRSKESVHYVYVYHSLVSSHMSYRRGAFDQFDAILCVGPHHKEEIRATEELYGLKPKILIEAGYGRLDSILGFEASLPSHFTDSHSGTKRVLVAPSWGGNSLLENHGPELVEVLLGTGHHITVRPHVMMIRHRRKLLGRLQQQFGPN
;
A
#
# COMPACT_ATOMS: atom_id res chain seq x y z
N MET A 1 15.81 22.43 -10.24
CA MET A 1 14.58 21.66 -9.91
C MET A 1 14.59 21.09 -8.49
N ILE A 2 15.64 20.45 -8.00
CA ILE A 2 15.72 19.83 -6.66
C ILE A 2 15.52 20.84 -5.52
N PHE A 3 16.14 22.02 -5.57
CA PHE A 3 15.99 23.05 -4.55
C PHE A 3 14.55 23.59 -4.40
N ALA A 4 13.85 23.75 -5.51
CA ALA A 4 12.47 24.24 -5.48
C ALA A 4 11.49 23.20 -4.87
N SER A 5 11.74 21.90 -5.10
CA SER A 5 10.99 20.80 -4.46
C SER A 5 11.20 20.81 -2.95
N LEU A 6 12.46 20.87 -2.51
CA LEU A 6 12.82 20.87 -1.09
C LEU A 6 12.20 22.04 -0.33
N ILE A 7 12.24 23.25 -0.90
CA ILE A 7 11.59 24.42 -0.29
C ILE A 7 10.09 24.21 -0.14
N ARG A 8 9.43 23.61 -1.13
CA ARG A 8 8.01 23.29 -1.09
C ARG A 8 7.70 22.28 0.02
N GLU A 9 8.46 21.21 0.09
CA GLU A 9 8.33 20.16 1.10
C GLU A 9 8.48 20.73 2.53
N TRP A 10 9.46 21.62 2.76
CA TRP A 10 9.63 22.30 4.05
C TRP A 10 8.45 23.24 4.38
N LYS A 11 7.88 23.92 3.38
CA LYS A 11 6.67 24.73 3.57
C LYS A 11 5.49 23.87 3.98
N GLU A 12 5.31 22.69 3.34
CA GLU A 12 4.26 21.75 3.68
C GLU A 12 4.42 21.21 5.11
N LEU A 13 5.64 20.84 5.52
CA LEU A 13 5.93 20.46 6.90
C LEU A 13 5.62 21.59 7.89
N SER A 14 5.97 22.83 7.55
CA SER A 14 5.68 24.00 8.39
C SER A 14 4.18 24.26 8.49
N ARG A 15 3.45 24.09 7.38
CA ARG A 15 1.97 24.19 7.33
C ARG A 15 1.31 23.13 8.22
N PHE A 16 1.80 21.88 8.18
CA PHE A 16 1.34 20.80 9.06
C PHE A 16 1.57 21.14 10.54
N ARG A 17 2.79 21.57 10.89
CA ARG A 17 3.16 21.91 12.27
C ARG A 17 2.37 23.10 12.84
N ALA A 18 1.95 24.04 11.98
CA ALA A 18 1.17 25.21 12.36
C ALA A 18 -0.31 24.87 12.65
N LEU A 19 -0.77 23.67 12.36
CA LEU A 19 -2.12 23.25 12.71
C LEU A 19 -2.30 23.15 14.23
N GLU A 20 -3.48 23.49 14.71
CA GLU A 20 -3.88 23.18 16.09
C GLU A 20 -3.78 21.66 16.35
N PRO A 21 -3.36 21.22 17.54
CA PRO A 21 -3.16 19.78 17.85
C PRO A 21 -4.36 18.90 17.48
N ARG A 22 -5.59 19.37 17.76
CA ARG A 22 -6.83 18.63 17.42
C ARG A 22 -7.00 18.36 15.92
N LEU A 23 -6.45 19.24 15.05
CA LEU A 23 -6.57 19.14 13.60
C LEU A 23 -5.52 18.20 12.99
N ARG A 24 -4.47 17.86 13.74
CA ARG A 24 -3.42 16.92 13.35
C ARG A 24 -3.37 15.67 14.25
N SER A 25 -4.44 15.44 14.98
CA SER A 25 -4.57 14.31 15.93
C SER A 25 -4.54 12.95 15.21
N ILE A 26 -5.17 12.84 14.03
CA ILE A 26 -5.19 11.61 13.22
C ILE A 26 -4.44 11.87 11.91
N VAL A 27 -3.35 11.14 11.72
CA VAL A 27 -2.47 11.28 10.55
C VAL A 27 -2.41 9.97 9.79
N PHE A 28 -2.65 10.02 8.47
CA PHE A 28 -2.39 8.95 7.54
C PHE A 28 -1.13 9.28 6.75
N TYR A 29 -0.17 8.36 6.74
CA TYR A 29 1.04 8.52 5.95
C TYR A 29 1.08 7.55 4.78
N ALA A 30 1.22 8.09 3.58
CA ALA A 30 1.34 7.37 2.32
C ALA A 30 2.77 7.47 1.76
N GLU A 31 3.39 6.35 1.45
CA GLU A 31 4.67 6.35 0.74
C GLU A 31 4.51 6.76 -0.72
N ASP A 32 3.42 6.29 -1.33
CA ASP A 32 3.00 6.64 -2.69
C ASP A 32 1.47 6.64 -2.83
N SER A 33 0.98 7.01 -4.01
CA SER A 33 -0.45 7.11 -4.32
C SER A 33 -1.23 5.79 -4.18
N SER A 34 -0.57 4.64 -4.22
CA SER A 34 -1.23 3.34 -4.07
C SER A 34 -1.74 3.09 -2.64
N SER A 35 -1.17 3.79 -1.65
CA SER A 35 -1.54 3.66 -0.24
C SER A 35 -2.99 4.09 0.02
N TRP A 36 -3.52 5.04 -0.76
CA TRP A 36 -4.90 5.50 -0.61
C TRP A 36 -5.93 4.39 -0.67
N THR A 37 -5.77 3.43 -1.57
CA THR A 37 -6.69 2.30 -1.74
C THR A 37 -6.90 1.51 -0.44
N TYR A 38 -5.91 1.50 0.45
CA TYR A 38 -5.99 0.81 1.75
C TYR A 38 -6.53 1.70 2.86
N PHE A 39 -6.39 3.03 2.71
CA PHE A 39 -6.84 4.00 3.71
C PHE A 39 -8.27 4.47 3.46
N GLU A 40 -8.70 4.53 2.21
CA GLU A 40 -9.96 5.16 1.82
C GLU A 40 -11.16 4.68 2.64
N PRO A 41 -11.42 3.37 2.85
CA PRO A 41 -12.56 2.93 3.64
C PRO A 41 -12.55 3.48 5.07
N MET A 42 -11.38 3.50 5.72
CA MET A 42 -11.21 4.04 7.07
C MET A 42 -11.36 5.56 7.10
N VAL A 43 -10.77 6.24 6.12
CA VAL A 43 -10.86 7.71 6.02
C VAL A 43 -12.31 8.12 5.81
N ARG A 44 -13.05 7.45 4.91
CA ARG A 44 -14.46 7.73 4.65
C ARG A 44 -15.33 7.53 5.91
N GLU A 45 -15.08 6.47 6.66
CA GLU A 45 -15.79 6.23 7.92
C GLU A 45 -15.47 7.29 8.97
N LEU A 46 -14.17 7.60 9.16
CA LEU A 46 -13.73 8.60 10.11
C LEU A 46 -14.28 10.00 9.80
N THR A 47 -14.23 10.40 8.53
CA THR A 47 -14.65 11.75 8.12
C THR A 47 -16.16 11.86 7.96
N GLY A 48 -16.82 10.82 7.47
CA GLY A 48 -18.26 10.76 7.27
C GLY A 48 -19.04 10.44 8.55
N ALA A 49 -19.09 9.16 8.94
CA ALA A 49 -19.92 8.72 10.06
C ALA A 49 -19.46 9.27 11.41
N LEU A 50 -18.15 9.44 11.62
CA LEU A 50 -17.60 9.88 12.90
C LEU A 50 -17.26 11.37 12.95
N GLY A 51 -17.42 12.11 11.84
CA GLY A 51 -17.18 13.56 11.75
C GLY A 51 -15.77 14.00 12.16
N LYS A 52 -14.77 13.09 12.02
CA LYS A 52 -13.39 13.41 12.37
C LYS A 52 -12.69 14.18 11.26
N GLN A 53 -11.70 14.97 11.63
CA GLN A 53 -10.77 15.55 10.69
C GLN A 53 -9.48 14.73 10.68
N ILE A 54 -8.88 14.58 9.51
CA ILE A 54 -7.64 13.84 9.34
C ILE A 54 -6.60 14.66 8.56
N CYS A 55 -5.34 14.36 8.79
CA CYS A 55 -4.25 14.79 7.94
C CYS A 55 -3.78 13.62 7.07
N TYR A 56 -3.74 13.83 5.77
CA TYR A 56 -3.14 12.90 4.82
C TYR A 56 -1.80 13.44 4.37
N VAL A 57 -0.73 12.75 4.75
CA VAL A 57 0.65 13.14 4.48
C VAL A 57 1.26 12.16 3.49
N THR A 58 1.72 12.64 2.35
CA THR A 58 2.28 11.78 1.30
C THR A 58 3.72 12.13 0.94
N SER A 59 4.48 11.13 0.55
CA SER A 59 5.81 11.31 -0.05
C SER A 59 5.78 11.48 -1.56
N SER A 60 4.65 11.20 -2.21
CA SER A 60 4.48 11.31 -3.66
C SER A 60 3.86 12.63 -4.05
N LYS A 61 4.55 13.37 -4.91
CA LYS A 61 4.01 14.62 -5.51
C LYS A 61 2.88 14.37 -6.51
N ASP A 62 2.81 13.14 -7.03
CA ASP A 62 1.83 12.72 -8.04
C ASP A 62 0.65 11.96 -7.38
N ASP A 63 0.48 12.13 -6.08
CA ASP A 63 -0.63 11.54 -5.33
C ASP A 63 -1.92 12.33 -5.57
N GLN A 64 -2.91 11.67 -6.15
CA GLN A 64 -4.19 12.28 -6.54
C GLN A 64 -4.96 12.85 -5.35
N ILE A 65 -4.67 12.39 -4.13
CA ILE A 65 -5.32 12.88 -2.91
C ILE A 65 -4.89 14.31 -2.58
N LEU A 66 -3.76 14.78 -3.11
CA LEU A 66 -3.34 16.18 -2.97
C LEU A 66 -4.32 17.17 -3.61
N ASP A 67 -5.05 16.73 -4.64
CA ASP A 67 -6.05 17.54 -5.35
C ASP A 67 -7.46 17.39 -4.76
N LEU A 68 -7.61 16.59 -3.69
CA LEU A 68 -8.89 16.41 -3.02
C LEU A 68 -9.21 17.63 -2.15
N HIS A 69 -10.33 18.27 -2.42
CA HIS A 69 -10.80 19.46 -1.71
C HIS A 69 -11.95 19.11 -0.75
N GLU A 70 -11.64 18.35 0.29
CA GLU A 70 -12.58 18.04 1.37
C GLU A 70 -12.13 18.72 2.66
N GLU A 71 -13.02 19.45 3.33
CA GLU A 71 -12.69 20.18 4.58
C GLU A 71 -12.21 19.26 5.70
N SER A 72 -12.68 18.01 5.70
CA SER A 72 -12.33 16.99 6.68
C SER A 72 -10.96 16.32 6.43
N ILE A 73 -10.36 16.51 5.25
CA ILE A 73 -9.10 15.89 4.83
C ILE A 73 -8.09 16.98 4.47
N ARG A 74 -7.05 17.14 5.29
CA ARG A 74 -5.94 18.07 5.02
C ARG A 74 -4.78 17.33 4.42
N THR A 75 -4.38 17.73 3.23
CA THR A 75 -3.32 17.06 2.47
C THR A 75 -1.98 17.80 2.55
N PHE A 76 -0.87 17.03 2.64
CA PHE A 76 0.50 17.54 2.71
C PHE A 76 1.45 16.65 1.91
N CYS A 77 2.28 17.26 1.06
CA CYS A 77 3.33 16.54 0.35
C CYS A 77 4.71 16.89 0.93
N ILE A 78 5.34 15.93 1.61
CA ILE A 78 6.63 16.12 2.29
C ILE A 78 7.81 15.47 1.55
N GLY A 79 7.56 14.85 0.39
CA GLY A 79 8.58 14.12 -0.36
C GLY A 79 9.15 12.91 0.39
N SER A 80 10.18 12.31 -0.19
CA SER A 80 10.80 11.07 0.33
C SER A 80 12.19 11.29 0.97
N GLY A 81 12.64 12.54 1.09
CA GLY A 81 13.98 12.93 1.53
C GLY A 81 14.08 13.34 2.99
N THR A 82 14.89 14.36 3.23
CA THR A 82 15.21 14.89 4.57
C THR A 82 13.97 15.43 5.30
N VAL A 83 13.03 16.02 4.56
CA VAL A 83 11.80 16.55 5.14
C VAL A 83 10.94 15.44 5.73
N ARG A 84 10.84 14.28 5.06
CA ARG A 84 10.19 13.08 5.61
C ARG A 84 10.84 12.64 6.92
N THR A 85 12.16 12.57 6.96
CA THR A 85 12.89 12.23 8.19
C THR A 85 12.58 13.21 9.32
N ALA A 86 12.59 14.51 9.02
CA ALA A 86 12.25 15.56 9.99
C ALA A 86 10.78 15.46 10.46
N PHE A 87 9.86 15.14 9.56
CA PHE A 87 8.46 14.91 9.88
C PHE A 87 8.30 13.78 10.90
N PHE A 88 8.84 12.59 10.60
CA PHE A 88 8.72 11.45 11.50
C PHE A 88 9.35 11.68 12.87
N LEU A 89 10.52 12.32 12.92
CA LEU A 89 11.22 12.61 14.19
C LEU A 89 10.49 13.59 15.10
N SER A 90 9.71 14.49 14.52
CA SER A 90 9.03 15.57 15.23
C SER A 90 7.51 15.53 15.07
N LEU A 91 6.96 14.39 14.71
CA LEU A 91 5.52 14.22 14.59
C LEU A 91 4.86 14.37 15.96
N GLU A 92 3.92 15.28 16.06
CA GLU A 92 3.00 15.41 17.16
C GLU A 92 1.59 15.08 16.66
N ALA A 93 1.09 13.92 17.02
CA ALA A 93 -0.25 13.43 16.69
C ALA A 93 -0.68 12.42 17.76
N ASP A 94 -1.97 12.17 17.89
CA ASP A 94 -2.44 11.07 18.75
C ASP A 94 -2.22 9.73 18.05
N VAL A 95 -2.56 9.66 16.76
CA VAL A 95 -2.49 8.43 15.96
C VAL A 95 -1.80 8.68 14.61
N MET A 96 -0.87 7.80 14.26
CA MET A 96 -0.28 7.69 12.92
C MET A 96 -0.65 6.35 12.30
N VAL A 97 -1.33 6.38 11.14
CA VAL A 97 -1.74 5.21 10.37
C VAL A 97 -0.87 5.11 9.12
N MET A 98 -0.28 3.94 8.86
CA MET A 98 0.60 3.74 7.71
C MET A 98 0.61 2.30 7.21
N THR A 99 0.93 2.14 5.92
CA THR A 99 1.09 0.81 5.27
C THR A 99 2.55 0.38 5.15
N MET A 100 3.49 1.29 5.47
CA MET A 100 4.91 1.00 5.36
C MET A 100 5.39 0.28 6.62
N PRO A 101 5.98 -0.93 6.49
CA PRO A 101 6.61 -1.64 7.61
C PRO A 101 7.95 -0.96 7.99
N ASP A 102 8.67 -1.57 8.92
CA ASP A 102 10.03 -1.14 9.28
C ASP A 102 10.12 0.21 10.00
N LEU A 103 9.04 0.62 10.69
CA LEU A 103 9.07 1.76 11.58
C LEU A 103 10.23 1.61 12.58
N GLY A 104 10.96 2.67 12.81
CA GLY A 104 12.14 2.68 13.68
C GLY A 104 13.46 2.48 12.95
N THR A 105 13.45 2.18 11.64
CA THR A 105 14.65 1.96 10.84
C THR A 105 14.97 3.14 9.92
N LEU A 106 16.26 3.32 9.60
CA LEU A 106 16.76 4.31 8.66
C LEU A 106 16.10 5.71 8.80
N HIS A 107 15.27 6.07 7.83
CA HIS A 107 14.66 7.41 7.71
C HIS A 107 13.25 7.51 8.33
N ILE A 108 12.68 6.38 8.78
CA ILE A 108 11.33 6.31 9.36
C ILE A 108 11.46 5.96 10.84
N LYS A 109 11.83 6.95 11.64
CA LYS A 109 11.97 6.81 13.08
C LYS A 109 10.63 7.07 13.77
N ARG A 110 10.38 6.38 14.88
CA ARG A 110 9.30 6.82 15.77
C ARG A 110 9.56 8.24 16.24
N SER A 111 8.50 9.03 16.38
CA SER A 111 8.57 10.33 17.03
C SER A 111 9.08 10.20 18.47
N LYS A 112 9.66 11.25 18.99
CA LYS A 112 9.98 11.40 20.41
C LYS A 112 8.73 11.64 21.27
N GLU A 113 7.66 12.11 20.61
CA GLU A 113 6.37 12.35 21.24
C GLU A 113 5.56 11.06 21.37
N SER A 114 4.54 11.10 22.22
CA SER A 114 3.66 9.96 22.47
C SER A 114 2.65 9.76 21.33
N VAL A 115 3.09 9.19 20.22
CA VAL A 115 2.25 8.88 19.05
C VAL A 115 1.92 7.40 19.05
N HIS A 116 0.65 7.05 18.85
CA HIS A 116 0.18 5.68 18.67
C HIS A 116 0.27 5.27 17.19
N TYR A 117 1.17 4.34 16.87
CA TYR A 117 1.42 3.91 15.49
C TYR A 117 0.59 2.69 15.13
N VAL A 118 -0.21 2.81 14.07
CA VAL A 118 -1.09 1.77 13.55
C VAL A 118 -0.60 1.31 12.18
N TYR A 119 -0.32 0.02 12.05
CA TYR A 119 0.01 -0.58 10.76
C TYR A 119 -1.24 -1.11 10.07
N VAL A 120 -1.36 -0.83 8.77
CA VAL A 120 -2.41 -1.35 7.89
C VAL A 120 -1.77 -2.23 6.83
N TYR A 121 -2.23 -3.47 6.71
CA TYR A 121 -1.73 -4.36 5.67
C TYR A 121 -2.16 -3.90 4.27
N HIS A 122 -1.18 -3.85 3.37
CA HIS A 122 -1.38 -3.56 1.94
C HIS A 122 -1.35 -4.83 1.07
N SER A 123 -1.32 -6.00 1.67
CA SER A 123 -1.32 -7.31 1.00
C SER A 123 -1.89 -8.39 1.92
N LEU A 124 -2.34 -9.50 1.32
CA LEU A 124 -2.91 -10.67 2.03
C LEU A 124 -1.86 -11.74 2.38
N VAL A 125 -0.58 -11.41 2.22
CA VAL A 125 0.52 -12.36 2.40
C VAL A 125 0.82 -12.61 3.87
N SER A 126 1.39 -13.76 4.17
CA SER A 126 1.89 -14.10 5.50
C SER A 126 2.89 -13.06 6.02
N SER A 127 2.71 -12.63 7.25
CA SER A 127 3.55 -11.62 7.88
C SER A 127 4.98 -12.12 8.13
N HIS A 128 5.16 -13.38 8.53
CA HIS A 128 6.50 -13.92 8.82
C HIS A 128 7.26 -14.39 7.56
N MET A 129 6.55 -14.78 6.49
CA MET A 129 7.20 -15.24 5.25
C MET A 129 7.60 -14.09 4.31
N SER A 130 6.87 -12.98 4.36
CA SER A 130 7.02 -11.91 3.37
C SER A 130 7.73 -10.68 3.91
N TYR A 131 7.77 -10.51 5.22
CA TYR A 131 8.42 -9.37 5.85
C TYR A 131 9.65 -9.83 6.64
N ARG A 132 10.65 -8.95 6.71
CA ARG A 132 11.82 -9.22 7.51
C ARG A 132 11.47 -9.27 9.01
N ARG A 133 12.27 -9.96 9.79
CA ARG A 133 12.19 -9.94 11.25
C ARG A 133 12.26 -8.49 11.76
N GLY A 134 11.37 -8.15 12.69
CA GLY A 134 11.31 -6.84 13.31
C GLY A 134 10.53 -5.77 12.54
N ALA A 135 9.96 -6.11 11.37
CA ALA A 135 9.24 -5.17 10.53
C ALA A 135 8.07 -4.47 11.25
N PHE A 136 7.47 -5.16 12.21
CA PHE A 136 6.30 -4.67 12.96
C PHE A 136 6.58 -4.32 14.41
N ASP A 137 7.82 -4.48 14.91
CA ASP A 137 8.13 -4.37 16.35
C ASP A 137 7.81 -3.00 16.94
N GLN A 138 7.92 -1.96 16.14
CA GLN A 138 7.73 -0.58 16.59
C GLN A 138 6.29 -0.06 16.43
N PHE A 139 5.34 -0.89 16.00
CA PHE A 139 3.93 -0.53 15.95
C PHE A 139 3.23 -0.86 17.27
N ASP A 140 2.27 -0.02 17.65
CA ASP A 140 1.44 -0.20 18.84
C ASP A 140 0.20 -1.03 18.53
N ALA A 141 -0.34 -0.87 17.30
CA ALA A 141 -1.50 -1.62 16.82
C ALA A 141 -1.30 -2.09 15.37
N ILE A 142 -1.96 -3.18 15.01
CA ILE A 142 -1.97 -3.73 13.65
C ILE A 142 -3.42 -4.04 13.26
N LEU A 143 -3.87 -3.51 12.13
CA LEU A 143 -5.12 -3.87 11.50
C LEU A 143 -4.90 -5.12 10.64
N CYS A 144 -5.26 -6.26 11.21
CA CYS A 144 -5.09 -7.58 10.58
C CYS A 144 -6.17 -7.83 9.54
N VAL A 145 -5.82 -8.39 8.40
CA VAL A 145 -6.80 -8.73 7.37
C VAL A 145 -7.63 -9.97 7.71
N GLY A 146 -7.15 -10.79 8.63
CA GLY A 146 -7.85 -11.98 9.10
C GLY A 146 -7.13 -12.64 10.27
N PRO A 147 -7.67 -13.76 10.79
CA PRO A 147 -7.15 -14.44 11.97
C PRO A 147 -5.70 -14.92 11.82
N HIS A 148 -5.30 -15.36 10.60
CA HIS A 148 -3.93 -15.80 10.35
C HIS A 148 -2.88 -14.74 10.68
N HIS A 149 -3.11 -13.45 10.39
CA HIS A 149 -2.19 -12.38 10.76
C HIS A 149 -2.09 -12.23 12.29
N LYS A 150 -3.22 -12.37 13.00
CA LYS A 150 -3.19 -12.33 14.47
C LYS A 150 -2.36 -13.48 15.05
N GLU A 151 -2.58 -14.69 14.55
CA GLU A 151 -1.84 -15.87 14.96
C GLU A 151 -0.34 -15.73 14.72
N GLU A 152 0.05 -15.30 13.52
CA GLU A 152 1.45 -15.08 13.13
C GLU A 152 2.13 -14.00 13.99
N ILE A 153 1.45 -12.87 14.23
CA ILE A 153 2.00 -11.79 15.07
C ILE A 153 2.13 -12.26 16.52
N ARG A 154 1.12 -12.95 17.09
CA ARG A 154 1.20 -13.50 18.46
C ARG A 154 2.33 -14.50 18.60
N ALA A 155 2.47 -15.43 17.65
CA ALA A 155 3.58 -16.38 17.63
C ALA A 155 4.95 -15.67 17.58
N THR A 156 5.05 -14.61 16.79
CA THR A 156 6.26 -13.79 16.69
C THR A 156 6.56 -13.07 18.02
N GLU A 157 5.55 -12.49 18.65
CA GLU A 157 5.67 -11.81 19.95
C GLU A 157 6.16 -12.78 21.02
N GLU A 158 5.58 -13.98 21.07
CA GLU A 158 5.97 -15.04 22.02
C GLU A 158 7.41 -15.51 21.76
N LEU A 159 7.73 -15.84 20.50
CA LEU A 159 9.05 -16.37 20.12
C LEU A 159 10.19 -15.41 20.45
N TYR A 160 9.95 -14.10 20.33
CA TYR A 160 11.00 -13.09 20.50
C TYR A 160 10.84 -12.24 21.78
N GLY A 161 9.88 -12.56 22.65
CA GLY A 161 9.65 -11.84 23.89
C GLY A 161 9.26 -10.37 23.66
N LEU A 162 8.47 -10.09 22.63
CA LEU A 162 8.08 -8.72 22.27
C LEU A 162 6.88 -8.26 23.10
N LYS A 163 6.76 -6.93 23.26
CA LYS A 163 5.57 -6.34 23.87
C LYS A 163 4.35 -6.65 23.00
N PRO A 164 3.25 -7.18 23.58
CA PRO A 164 2.02 -7.44 22.84
C PRO A 164 1.43 -6.17 22.23
N LYS A 165 1.07 -6.23 20.96
CA LYS A 165 0.41 -5.17 20.20
C LYS A 165 -1.11 -5.28 20.29
N ILE A 166 -1.81 -4.20 20.03
CA ILE A 166 -3.25 -4.25 19.80
C ILE A 166 -3.48 -4.84 18.39
N LEU A 167 -4.15 -6.01 18.30
CA LEU A 167 -4.46 -6.65 17.04
C LEU A 167 -5.97 -6.61 16.78
N ILE A 168 -6.36 -5.97 15.69
CA ILE A 168 -7.76 -5.77 15.30
C ILE A 168 -8.00 -6.48 13.96
N GLU A 169 -8.99 -7.33 13.90
CA GLU A 169 -9.44 -7.91 12.63
C GLU A 169 -10.27 -6.85 11.88
N ALA A 170 -9.63 -6.23 10.90
CA ALA A 170 -10.20 -5.11 10.14
C ALA A 170 -10.67 -5.53 8.73
N GLY A 171 -10.36 -6.76 8.31
CA GLY A 171 -10.58 -7.18 6.94
C GLY A 171 -9.60 -6.52 5.96
N TYR A 172 -9.97 -6.51 4.67
CA TYR A 172 -9.13 -5.97 3.60
C TYR A 172 -9.98 -5.11 2.65
N GLY A 173 -10.08 -3.81 2.95
CA GLY A 173 -10.98 -2.88 2.26
C GLY A 173 -10.82 -2.82 0.74
N ARG A 174 -9.61 -3.12 0.23
CA ARG A 174 -9.40 -3.23 -1.22
C ARG A 174 -10.22 -4.37 -1.84
N LEU A 175 -10.41 -5.47 -1.12
CA LEU A 175 -11.24 -6.59 -1.61
C LEU A 175 -12.70 -6.17 -1.70
N ASP A 176 -13.19 -5.43 -0.71
CA ASP A 176 -14.56 -4.90 -0.71
C ASP A 176 -14.79 -3.97 -1.91
N SER A 177 -13.81 -3.12 -2.23
CA SER A 177 -13.87 -2.26 -3.41
C SER A 177 -13.91 -3.05 -4.72
N ILE A 178 -13.14 -4.16 -4.82
CA ILE A 178 -13.13 -5.04 -6.00
C ILE A 178 -14.49 -5.75 -6.14
N LEU A 179 -15.03 -6.30 -5.05
CA LEU A 179 -16.32 -6.99 -5.05
C LEU A 179 -17.47 -6.02 -5.38
N GLY A 180 -17.43 -4.81 -4.86
CA GLY A 180 -18.39 -3.76 -5.19
C GLY A 180 -18.35 -3.38 -6.67
N PHE A 181 -17.16 -3.29 -7.26
CA PHE A 181 -16.98 -3.06 -8.69
C PHE A 181 -17.50 -4.23 -9.53
N GLU A 182 -17.17 -5.48 -9.15
CA GLU A 182 -17.64 -6.68 -9.83
C GLU A 182 -19.18 -6.75 -9.85
N ALA A 183 -19.81 -6.45 -8.71
CA ALA A 183 -21.28 -6.40 -8.61
C ALA A 183 -21.92 -5.32 -9.51
N SER A 184 -21.17 -4.29 -9.91
CA SER A 184 -21.62 -3.23 -10.82
C SER A 184 -21.45 -3.57 -12.31
N LEU A 185 -20.71 -4.65 -12.64
CA LEU A 185 -20.50 -5.05 -14.02
C LEU A 185 -21.76 -5.69 -14.61
N PRO A 186 -22.06 -5.43 -15.89
CA PRO A 186 -23.13 -6.13 -16.58
C PRO A 186 -22.94 -7.65 -16.58
N SER A 187 -24.02 -8.42 -16.41
CA SER A 187 -23.98 -9.89 -16.27
C SER A 187 -23.31 -10.63 -17.43
N HIS A 188 -23.27 -10.04 -18.62
CA HIS A 188 -22.59 -10.64 -19.78
C HIS A 188 -21.04 -10.69 -19.66
N PHE A 189 -20.45 -9.97 -18.70
CA PHE A 189 -19.02 -10.12 -18.38
C PHE A 189 -18.71 -11.41 -17.61
N THR A 190 -19.71 -12.02 -17.00
CA THR A 190 -19.59 -13.25 -16.20
C THR A 190 -19.88 -14.53 -16.98
N ASP A 191 -20.60 -14.44 -18.11
CA ASP A 191 -21.04 -15.58 -18.91
C ASP A 191 -20.13 -15.81 -20.14
N SER A 192 -19.04 -16.54 -19.97
CA SER A 192 -18.31 -17.13 -21.08
C SER A 192 -18.66 -18.62 -21.22
N HIS A 193 -19.82 -18.92 -21.80
CA HIS A 193 -20.24 -20.28 -22.16
C HIS A 193 -19.63 -20.76 -23.49
N SER A 194 -18.67 -20.03 -24.07
CA SER A 194 -17.84 -20.57 -25.16
C SER A 194 -16.79 -21.50 -24.53
N GLY A 195 -16.50 -22.64 -25.12
CA GLY A 195 -15.50 -23.60 -24.63
C GLY A 195 -14.07 -23.02 -24.47
N THR A 196 -13.90 -21.74 -24.82
CA THR A 196 -12.66 -20.96 -24.72
C THR A 196 -12.59 -20.29 -23.34
N LYS A 197 -11.56 -20.64 -22.57
CA LYS A 197 -11.33 -20.06 -21.23
C LYS A 197 -10.46 -18.80 -21.32
N ARG A 198 -10.54 -17.96 -20.31
CA ARG A 198 -9.60 -16.86 -20.07
C ARG A 198 -8.61 -17.28 -18.99
N VAL A 199 -7.32 -17.27 -19.32
CA VAL A 199 -6.23 -17.66 -18.42
C VAL A 199 -5.45 -16.43 -18.04
N LEU A 200 -5.35 -16.13 -16.75
CA LEU A 200 -4.53 -15.04 -16.20
C LEU A 200 -3.20 -15.61 -15.70
N VAL A 201 -2.10 -15.12 -16.26
CA VAL A 201 -0.73 -15.38 -15.78
C VAL A 201 -0.24 -14.15 -15.03
N ALA A 202 -0.31 -14.18 -13.69
CA ALA A 202 0.05 -13.06 -12.81
C ALA A 202 1.10 -13.49 -11.77
N PRO A 203 2.32 -13.84 -12.20
CA PRO A 203 3.36 -14.32 -11.29
C PRO A 203 3.96 -13.19 -10.45
N SER A 204 4.60 -13.57 -9.34
CA SER A 204 5.45 -12.71 -8.56
C SER A 204 6.70 -12.29 -9.34
N TRP A 205 7.59 -11.52 -8.73
CA TRP A 205 8.84 -11.00 -9.31
C TRP A 205 10.06 -11.50 -8.52
N GLY A 206 11.24 -11.33 -9.10
CA GLY A 206 12.52 -11.77 -8.51
C GLY A 206 13.24 -12.79 -9.38
N GLY A 207 14.47 -13.13 -9.01
CA GLY A 207 15.35 -13.99 -9.83
C GLY A 207 14.83 -15.38 -10.15
N ASN A 208 13.81 -15.86 -9.41
CA ASN A 208 13.12 -17.13 -9.66
C ASN A 208 11.70 -16.92 -10.20
N SER A 209 11.40 -15.74 -10.74
CA SER A 209 10.11 -15.43 -11.32
C SER A 209 9.81 -16.31 -12.53
N LEU A 210 8.59 -16.82 -12.60
CA LEU A 210 8.12 -17.64 -13.70
C LEU A 210 8.31 -16.96 -15.07
N LEU A 211 8.01 -15.66 -15.16
CA LEU A 211 8.18 -14.92 -16.42
C LEU A 211 9.66 -14.67 -16.77
N GLU A 212 10.54 -14.54 -15.79
CA GLU A 212 11.97 -14.34 -16.05
C GLU A 212 12.63 -15.60 -16.59
N ASN A 213 12.23 -16.77 -16.08
CA ASN A 213 12.87 -18.04 -16.40
C ASN A 213 12.19 -18.80 -17.55
N HIS A 214 10.86 -18.71 -17.65
CA HIS A 214 10.06 -19.54 -18.57
C HIS A 214 8.96 -18.75 -19.29
N GLY A 215 9.05 -17.41 -19.34
CA GLY A 215 7.99 -16.55 -19.90
C GLY A 215 7.59 -16.91 -21.34
N PRO A 216 8.54 -16.95 -22.29
CA PRO A 216 8.24 -17.25 -23.68
C PRO A 216 7.60 -18.64 -23.87
N GLU A 217 8.21 -19.68 -23.29
CA GLU A 217 7.74 -21.07 -23.39
C GLU A 217 6.36 -21.24 -22.78
N LEU A 218 6.12 -20.61 -21.62
CA LEU A 218 4.83 -20.66 -20.95
C LEU A 218 3.73 -20.03 -21.81
N VAL A 219 3.97 -18.84 -22.34
CA VAL A 219 2.98 -18.13 -23.16
C VAL A 219 2.70 -18.91 -24.44
N GLU A 220 3.72 -19.44 -25.11
CA GLU A 220 3.58 -20.24 -26.32
C GLU A 220 2.73 -21.49 -26.08
N VAL A 221 3.02 -22.26 -25.02
CA VAL A 221 2.25 -23.46 -24.65
C VAL A 221 0.80 -23.10 -24.34
N LEU A 222 0.56 -22.02 -23.59
CA LEU A 222 -0.78 -21.60 -23.23
C LEU A 222 -1.58 -21.11 -24.45
N LEU A 223 -0.97 -20.37 -25.36
CA LEU A 223 -1.63 -19.96 -26.61
C LEU A 223 -1.98 -21.17 -27.49
N GLY A 224 -1.16 -22.23 -27.50
CA GLY A 224 -1.44 -23.50 -28.17
C GLY A 224 -2.69 -24.22 -27.67
N THR A 225 -3.20 -23.86 -26.49
CA THR A 225 -4.46 -24.41 -25.95
C THR A 225 -5.73 -23.82 -26.56
N GLY A 226 -5.60 -22.76 -27.37
CA GLY A 226 -6.75 -22.05 -27.95
C GLY A 226 -7.54 -21.18 -26.95
N HIS A 227 -6.97 -20.91 -25.77
CA HIS A 227 -7.56 -20.06 -24.75
C HIS A 227 -7.11 -18.60 -24.90
N HIS A 228 -7.86 -17.66 -24.30
CA HIS A 228 -7.42 -16.27 -24.18
C HIS A 228 -6.41 -16.13 -23.04
N ILE A 229 -5.21 -15.70 -23.35
CA ILE A 229 -4.14 -15.56 -22.36
C ILE A 229 -3.92 -14.09 -22.04
N THR A 230 -3.99 -13.76 -20.76
CA THR A 230 -3.62 -12.43 -20.25
C THR A 230 -2.39 -12.57 -19.36
N VAL A 231 -1.30 -11.92 -19.74
CA VAL A 231 -0.09 -11.85 -18.90
C VAL A 231 -0.10 -10.53 -18.15
N ARG A 232 -0.14 -10.59 -16.82
CA ARG A 232 -0.09 -9.43 -15.92
C ARG A 232 1.21 -9.47 -15.10
N PRO A 233 2.29 -8.82 -15.55
CA PRO A 233 3.52 -8.76 -14.80
C PRO A 233 3.35 -8.02 -13.47
N HIS A 234 4.09 -8.45 -12.44
CA HIS A 234 4.17 -7.71 -11.19
C HIS A 234 4.74 -6.30 -11.44
N VAL A 235 4.30 -5.29 -10.69
CA VAL A 235 4.73 -3.89 -10.86
C VAL A 235 6.26 -3.72 -10.79
N MET A 236 6.95 -4.50 -9.97
CA MET A 236 8.41 -4.48 -9.88
C MET A 236 9.08 -5.03 -11.15
N MET A 237 8.47 -5.98 -11.86
CA MET A 237 8.95 -6.41 -13.18
C MET A 237 8.80 -5.27 -14.20
N ILE A 238 7.70 -4.54 -14.19
CA ILE A 238 7.50 -3.38 -15.05
C ILE A 238 8.59 -2.32 -14.79
N ARG A 239 8.99 -2.13 -13.54
CA ARG A 239 10.05 -1.18 -13.17
C ARG A 239 11.45 -1.66 -13.58
N HIS A 240 11.78 -2.93 -13.35
CA HIS A 240 13.15 -3.45 -13.42
C HIS A 240 13.45 -4.35 -14.63
N ARG A 241 12.43 -4.87 -15.34
CA ARG A 241 12.57 -5.85 -16.41
C ARG A 241 11.90 -5.42 -17.73
N ARG A 242 11.88 -4.12 -18.01
CA ARG A 242 11.24 -3.55 -19.22
C ARG A 242 11.65 -4.22 -20.52
N LYS A 243 12.93 -4.58 -20.68
CA LYS A 243 13.45 -5.25 -21.89
C LYS A 243 12.87 -6.66 -22.07
N LEU A 244 12.69 -7.41 -20.99
CA LEU A 244 12.06 -8.73 -21.03
C LEU A 244 10.60 -8.61 -21.44
N LEU A 245 9.86 -7.73 -20.78
CA LEU A 245 8.44 -7.53 -21.05
C LEU A 245 8.21 -7.00 -22.47
N GLY A 246 9.07 -6.10 -22.96
CA GLY A 246 9.02 -5.63 -24.35
C GLY A 246 9.22 -6.74 -25.37
N ARG A 247 10.13 -7.71 -25.12
CA ARG A 247 10.30 -8.89 -25.98
C ARG A 247 9.07 -9.80 -25.97
N LEU A 248 8.49 -10.06 -24.81
CA LEU A 248 7.26 -10.85 -24.69
C LEU A 248 6.09 -10.18 -25.44
N GLN A 249 5.95 -8.87 -25.27
CA GLN A 249 4.92 -8.12 -25.96
C GLN A 249 5.12 -8.09 -27.48
N GLN A 250 6.36 -7.98 -27.94
CA GLN A 250 6.69 -8.01 -29.37
C GLN A 250 6.44 -9.39 -30.00
N GLN A 251 6.69 -10.47 -29.24
CA GLN A 251 6.55 -11.84 -29.73
C GLN A 251 5.08 -12.33 -29.68
N PHE A 252 4.31 -11.95 -28.66
CA PHE A 252 2.99 -12.51 -28.37
C PHE A 252 1.88 -11.47 -28.23
N GLY A 253 2.20 -10.19 -28.26
CA GLY A 253 1.20 -9.13 -28.14
C GLY A 253 0.28 -9.07 -29.36
N PRO A 254 -0.92 -8.49 -29.23
CA PRO A 254 -1.78 -8.22 -30.36
C PRO A 254 -1.06 -7.25 -31.32
N ASN A 255 -1.13 -7.54 -32.62
CA ASN A 255 -0.63 -6.67 -33.69
C ASN A 255 -1.49 -5.42 -33.82
#